data_3a7eb1cfc3ade2cfb898c1b1cb70bdb3
#
_entry.id   3a7eb1cfc3ade2cfb898c1b1cb70bdb3
#
_cell.length_a   1.000
_cell.length_b   1.000
_cell.length_c   1.000
_cell.angle_alpha   90.00
_cell.angle_beta   90.00
_cell.angle_gamma   90.00
#
_symmetry.space_group_name_H-M   'P 1'
#
loop_
_entity.id
_entity.type
_entity.pdbx_description
1 polymer ?
#
loop_
_entity_poly.entity_id
_entity_poly.type
_entity_poly.pdbx_seq_one_letter_code
_entity_poly.pdbx_strand_id
1 'polypeptide(L)'
;MALRLGVDLGGTKIEIAVYEDDGREMLRRRAPTPRAGYDAALEEFSSLILDAERAAGAPCNVGIGMPGTIHPRSGRVINAYNTPFNGRRLRQDLEERLEREVRFANDANCFALSEALDGAAAGCGVVFGAILGTGVGGGIVVNGAVLNGHHGIGGEWGHTPLPWMTREEHPGPMCNCGRRGCIEQWCSGPALAREKGARGDDQALAVYADRLARALSLVINFLDPEIIVLGGGVSREQRLYASVPQLLPRYVYSPVVETSIVPAKFGDASGVRGAAMLWPA
;
A
#
# COMPACT_ATOMS: atom_id res chain seq x y z
N MET A 1 17.39 20.87 -11.67
CA MET A 1 16.59 19.65 -11.58
C MET A 1 16.37 19.38 -10.11
N ALA A 2 15.15 19.20 -9.66
CA ALA A 2 14.87 18.98 -8.23
C ALA A 2 14.95 17.47 -7.94
N LEU A 3 15.80 17.06 -7.02
CA LEU A 3 15.84 15.68 -6.56
C LEU A 3 14.57 15.35 -5.76
N ARG A 4 14.08 14.11 -5.88
CA ARG A 4 12.93 13.59 -5.12
C ARG A 4 13.40 12.49 -4.17
N LEU A 5 13.11 12.64 -2.89
CA LEU A 5 13.43 11.67 -1.86
C LEU A 5 12.14 10.99 -1.42
N GLY A 6 12.07 9.68 -1.63
CA GLY A 6 11.01 8.84 -1.11
C GLY A 6 11.43 8.16 0.18
N VAL A 7 10.51 8.09 1.13
CA VAL A 7 10.64 7.31 2.35
C VAL A 7 9.50 6.31 2.43
N ASP A 8 9.82 5.03 2.60
CA ASP A 8 8.87 4.00 3.03
C ASP A 8 9.08 3.73 4.52
N LEU A 9 8.20 4.32 5.34
CA LEU A 9 8.24 4.22 6.80
C LEU A 9 7.44 3.00 7.26
N GLY A 10 8.10 1.85 7.33
CA GLY A 10 7.49 0.63 7.87
C GLY A 10 7.54 0.54 9.40
N GLY A 11 6.80 -0.40 9.99
CA GLY A 11 6.79 -0.63 11.44
C GLY A 11 8.11 -1.19 12.01
N THR A 12 8.99 -1.75 11.18
CA THR A 12 10.25 -2.36 11.62
C THR A 12 11.48 -1.80 10.92
N LYS A 13 11.33 -1.30 9.71
CA LYS A 13 12.39 -0.73 8.88
C LYS A 13 11.89 0.52 8.16
N ILE A 14 12.79 1.42 7.89
CA ILE A 14 12.63 2.57 7.00
C ILE A 14 13.47 2.30 5.77
N GLU A 15 12.89 2.53 4.59
CA GLU A 15 13.62 2.55 3.33
C GLU A 15 13.58 3.97 2.75
N ILE A 16 14.76 4.48 2.35
CA ILE A 16 14.91 5.80 1.75
C ILE A 16 15.58 5.64 0.39
N ALA A 17 15.03 6.31 -0.62
CA ALA A 17 15.65 6.37 -1.94
C ALA A 17 15.55 7.77 -2.53
N VAL A 18 16.59 8.18 -3.24
CA VAL A 18 16.67 9.47 -3.94
C VAL A 18 16.65 9.23 -5.44
N TYR A 19 15.82 9.99 -6.13
CA TYR A 19 15.60 9.89 -7.57
C TYR A 19 15.83 11.24 -8.26
N GLU A 20 16.36 11.18 -9.47
CA GLU A 20 16.35 12.30 -10.41
C GLU A 20 14.96 12.50 -11.04
N ASP A 21 14.76 13.60 -11.74
CA ASP A 21 13.49 13.93 -12.41
C ASP A 21 13.07 12.89 -13.46
N ASP A 22 14.05 12.22 -14.10
CA ASP A 22 13.82 11.15 -15.06
C ASP A 22 13.44 9.80 -14.42
N GLY A 23 13.42 9.74 -13.07
CA GLY A 23 13.11 8.54 -12.30
C GLY A 23 14.30 7.62 -12.07
N ARG A 24 15.52 8.01 -12.45
CA ARG A 24 16.75 7.26 -12.15
C ARG A 24 17.06 7.31 -10.66
N GLU A 25 17.29 6.15 -10.06
CA GLU A 25 17.66 6.03 -8.67
C GLU A 25 19.15 6.37 -8.47
N MET A 26 19.43 7.35 -7.61
CA MET A 26 20.79 7.77 -7.25
C MET A 26 21.28 7.10 -5.99
N LEU A 27 20.40 6.91 -5.01
CA LEU A 27 20.75 6.42 -3.68
C LEU A 27 19.60 5.58 -3.13
N ARG A 28 19.95 4.48 -2.44
CA ARG A 28 19.03 3.71 -1.61
C ARG A 28 19.66 3.33 -0.29
N ARG A 29 18.94 3.50 0.80
CA ARG A 29 19.37 3.13 2.15
C ARG A 29 18.23 2.48 2.93
N ARG A 30 18.58 1.64 3.88
CA ARG A 30 17.66 1.02 4.83
C ARG A 30 18.18 1.24 6.24
N ALA A 31 17.26 1.54 7.16
CA ALA A 31 17.51 1.68 8.58
C ALA A 31 16.40 0.98 9.38
N PRO A 32 16.62 0.56 10.63
CA PRO A 32 15.56 0.14 11.51
C PRO A 32 14.65 1.32 11.81
N THR A 33 13.33 1.05 12.00
CA THR A 33 12.41 2.08 12.47
C THR A 33 12.72 2.43 13.92
N PRO A 34 12.92 3.73 14.24
CA PRO A 34 13.17 4.18 15.60
C PRO A 34 12.05 3.74 16.56
N ARG A 35 12.43 3.20 17.72
CA ARG A 35 11.47 2.70 18.72
C ARG A 35 11.53 3.45 20.05
N ALA A 36 12.44 4.40 20.19
CA ALA A 36 12.49 5.30 21.33
C ALA A 36 11.22 6.18 21.38
N GLY A 37 11.05 6.95 22.44
CA GLY A 37 9.93 7.89 22.55
C GLY A 37 9.84 8.83 21.35
N TYR A 38 8.68 9.47 21.16
CA TYR A 38 8.37 10.26 19.96
C TYR A 38 9.48 11.25 19.55
N ASP A 39 9.97 12.05 20.50
CA ASP A 39 10.95 13.11 20.19
C ASP A 39 12.28 12.54 19.69
N ALA A 40 12.76 11.45 20.31
CA ALA A 40 13.98 10.77 19.87
C ALA A 40 13.76 10.10 18.49
N ALA A 41 12.60 9.49 18.27
CA ALA A 41 12.27 8.90 16.98
C ALA A 41 12.15 9.94 15.87
N LEU A 42 11.59 11.12 16.14
CA LEU A 42 11.51 12.23 15.20
C LEU A 42 12.89 12.78 14.87
N GLU A 43 13.78 12.91 15.85
CA GLU A 43 15.17 13.34 15.66
C GLU A 43 15.93 12.38 14.76
N GLU A 44 15.86 11.08 15.07
CA GLU A 44 16.54 10.06 14.26
C GLU A 44 15.98 10.01 12.85
N PHE A 45 14.64 10.11 12.70
CA PHE A 45 13.99 10.08 11.40
C PHE A 45 14.36 11.30 10.54
N SER A 46 14.35 12.51 11.10
CA SER A 46 14.79 13.71 10.38
C SER A 46 16.28 13.64 10.00
N SER A 47 17.13 13.10 10.87
CA SER A 47 18.55 12.90 10.58
C SER A 47 18.78 11.95 9.42
N LEU A 48 18.02 10.86 9.31
CA LEU A 48 18.11 9.92 8.19
C LEU A 48 17.80 10.59 6.84
N ILE A 49 16.82 11.49 6.80
CA ILE A 49 16.46 12.27 5.60
C ILE A 49 17.61 13.21 5.22
N LEU A 50 18.10 14.00 6.18
CA LEU A 50 19.20 14.94 5.94
C LEU A 50 20.50 14.23 5.54
N ASP A 51 20.78 13.03 6.08
CA ASP A 51 21.94 12.22 5.69
C ASP A 51 21.83 11.70 4.25
N ALA A 52 20.61 11.36 3.80
CA ALA A 52 20.39 10.95 2.43
C ALA A 52 20.58 12.12 1.46
N GLU A 53 20.13 13.32 1.80
CA GLU A 53 20.35 14.53 1.02
C GLU A 53 21.82 14.93 0.93
N ARG A 54 22.53 14.89 2.07
CA ARG A 54 24.00 15.14 2.06
C ARG A 54 24.72 14.17 1.14
N ALA A 55 24.31 12.91 1.13
CA ALA A 55 24.89 11.90 0.24
C ALA A 55 24.51 12.10 -1.23
N ALA A 56 23.32 12.65 -1.49
CA ALA A 56 22.86 12.99 -2.84
C ALA A 56 23.44 14.33 -3.35
N GLY A 57 24.00 15.13 -2.47
CA GLY A 57 24.67 16.40 -2.79
C GLY A 57 23.73 17.60 -2.96
N ALA A 58 22.43 17.45 -2.70
CA ALA A 58 21.44 18.53 -2.80
C ALA A 58 20.20 18.27 -1.95
N PRO A 59 19.47 19.33 -1.54
CA PRO A 59 18.15 19.20 -0.95
C PRO A 59 17.16 18.52 -1.91
N CYS A 60 16.23 17.73 -1.35
CA CYS A 60 15.25 16.96 -2.11
C CYS A 60 13.83 17.39 -1.76
N ASN A 61 12.91 17.21 -2.69
CA ASN A 61 11.49 17.17 -2.39
C ASN A 61 11.17 15.84 -1.66
N VAL A 62 10.72 15.93 -0.40
CA VAL A 62 10.53 14.75 0.46
C VAL A 62 9.09 14.25 0.42
N GLY A 63 8.89 12.99 0.04
CA GLY A 63 7.63 12.28 0.13
C GLY A 63 7.77 11.06 1.04
N ILE A 64 6.75 10.79 1.86
CA ILE A 64 6.75 9.74 2.88
C ILE A 64 5.51 8.86 2.71
N GLY A 65 5.74 7.57 2.45
CA GLY A 65 4.76 6.51 2.57
C GLY A 65 4.81 5.91 3.96
N MET A 66 3.66 5.70 4.61
CA MET A 66 3.61 5.19 5.96
C MET A 66 2.35 4.35 6.21
N PRO A 67 2.37 3.42 7.17
CA PRO A 67 1.14 2.77 7.64
C PRO A 67 0.16 3.80 8.20
N GLY A 68 -1.14 3.56 7.99
CA GLY A 68 -2.16 4.52 8.38
C GLY A 68 -2.15 5.79 7.53
N THR A 69 -2.56 6.92 8.12
CA THR A 69 -2.66 8.19 7.39
C THR A 69 -2.60 9.39 8.35
N ILE A 70 -2.47 10.59 7.77
CA ILE A 70 -2.61 11.84 8.52
C ILE A 70 -4.08 12.29 8.41
N HIS A 71 -4.76 12.35 9.56
CA HIS A 71 -6.17 12.74 9.60
C HIS A 71 -6.34 14.22 9.15
N PRO A 72 -7.17 14.50 8.13
CA PRO A 72 -7.21 15.81 7.48
C PRO A 72 -7.52 16.99 8.42
N ARG A 73 -8.41 16.80 9.41
CA ARG A 73 -8.80 17.87 10.33
C ARG A 73 -7.85 18.09 11.50
N SER A 74 -7.29 17.02 12.06
CA SER A 74 -6.45 17.12 13.27
C SER A 74 -4.96 17.24 12.97
N GLY A 75 -4.52 16.89 11.75
CA GLY A 75 -3.13 16.79 11.37
C GLY A 75 -2.36 15.67 12.09
N ARG A 76 -3.07 14.79 12.83
CA ARG A 76 -2.45 13.70 13.57
C ARG A 76 -2.41 12.42 12.75
N VAL A 77 -1.34 11.67 12.95
CA VAL A 77 -1.22 10.30 12.42
C VAL A 77 -2.26 9.40 13.08
N ILE A 78 -2.99 8.63 12.29
CA ILE A 78 -3.96 7.62 12.74
C ILE A 78 -3.67 6.26 12.09
N ASN A 79 -4.04 5.18 12.77
CA ASN A 79 -3.90 3.79 12.30
C ASN A 79 -2.45 3.31 12.04
N ALA A 80 -1.46 4.00 12.58
CA ALA A 80 -0.04 3.64 12.48
C ALA A 80 0.46 2.96 13.77
N TYR A 81 -0.25 1.95 14.25
CA TYR A 81 -0.08 1.36 15.59
C TYR A 81 1.30 0.75 15.87
N ASN A 82 2.03 0.34 14.83
CA ASN A 82 3.36 -0.26 14.96
C ASN A 82 4.50 0.76 14.86
N THR A 83 4.19 2.06 14.97
CA THR A 83 5.17 3.15 14.92
C THR A 83 5.04 4.06 16.15
N PRO A 84 6.10 4.77 16.56
CA PRO A 84 6.02 5.75 17.66
C PRO A 84 5.26 7.03 17.27
N PHE A 85 4.83 7.14 16.02
CA PHE A 85 4.23 8.35 15.46
C PHE A 85 2.70 8.40 15.59
N ASN A 86 2.03 7.30 15.92
CA ASN A 86 0.57 7.26 16.03
C ASN A 86 0.04 8.28 17.04
N GLY A 87 -0.97 9.06 16.66
CA GLY A 87 -1.55 10.15 17.48
C GLY A 87 -0.74 11.46 17.48
N ARG A 88 0.41 11.52 16.81
CA ARG A 88 1.31 12.68 16.79
C ARG A 88 1.09 13.56 15.54
N ARG A 89 1.58 14.81 15.56
CA ARG A 89 1.55 15.75 14.44
C ARG A 89 2.81 15.62 13.56
N LEU A 90 3.14 14.42 13.18
CA LEU A 90 4.41 14.08 12.51
C LEU A 90 4.73 14.98 11.31
N ARG A 91 3.73 15.33 10.48
CA ARG A 91 3.95 16.22 9.33
C ARG A 91 4.47 17.57 9.80
N GLN A 92 3.73 18.23 10.69
CA GLN A 92 4.08 19.56 11.18
C GLN A 92 5.45 19.57 11.85
N ASP A 93 5.69 18.61 12.75
CA ASP A 93 6.94 18.54 13.51
C ASP A 93 8.15 18.24 12.61
N LEU A 94 7.93 17.48 11.51
CA LEU A 94 8.99 17.21 10.53
C LEU A 94 9.23 18.39 9.58
N GLU A 95 8.16 19.09 9.15
CA GLU A 95 8.27 20.31 8.34
C GLU A 95 9.00 21.43 9.09
N GLU A 96 8.75 21.58 10.40
CA GLU A 96 9.47 22.53 11.25
C GLU A 96 10.97 22.19 11.33
N ARG A 97 11.34 20.90 11.42
CA ARG A 97 12.75 20.47 11.48
C ARG A 97 13.50 20.58 10.15
N LEU A 98 12.79 20.29 9.05
CA LEU A 98 13.38 20.32 7.71
C LEU A 98 13.25 21.70 7.04
N GLU A 99 12.50 22.64 7.67
CA GLU A 99 12.21 23.98 7.19
C GLU A 99 11.60 24.03 5.78
N ARG A 100 10.77 23.00 5.45
CA ARG A 100 10.08 22.87 4.16
C ARG A 100 8.89 21.92 4.20
N GLU A 101 8.06 21.99 3.16
CA GLU A 101 6.92 21.08 2.96
C GLU A 101 7.39 19.63 2.81
N VAL A 102 6.63 18.70 3.45
CA VAL A 102 6.79 17.26 3.30
C VAL A 102 5.45 16.63 2.93
N ARG A 103 5.43 15.78 1.92
CA ARG A 103 4.21 15.09 1.49
C ARG A 103 4.11 13.71 2.08
N PHE A 104 2.90 13.37 2.51
CA PHE A 104 2.59 12.08 3.13
C PHE A 104 1.46 11.37 2.41
N ALA A 105 1.59 10.05 2.29
CA ALA A 105 0.50 9.18 1.89
C ALA A 105 0.57 7.85 2.66
N ASN A 106 -0.53 7.09 2.60
CA ASN A 106 -0.50 5.71 3.04
C ASN A 106 0.45 4.88 2.14
N ASP A 107 1.08 3.83 2.68
CA ASP A 107 2.02 2.96 1.98
C ASP A 107 1.42 2.29 0.73
N ALA A 108 0.17 1.80 0.81
CA ALA A 108 -0.52 1.23 -0.34
C ALA A 108 -0.90 2.29 -1.39
N ASN A 109 -1.14 3.53 -0.99
CA ASN A 109 -1.32 4.63 -1.92
C ASN A 109 -0.02 4.96 -2.67
N CYS A 110 1.12 4.96 -1.98
CA CYS A 110 2.43 5.10 -2.63
C CYS A 110 2.70 3.95 -3.61
N PHE A 111 2.41 2.72 -3.19
CA PHE A 111 2.50 1.56 -4.09
C PHE A 111 1.67 1.75 -5.36
N ALA A 112 0.38 2.08 -5.22
CA ALA A 112 -0.51 2.27 -6.35
C ALA A 112 -0.06 3.44 -7.26
N LEU A 113 0.44 4.53 -6.68
CA LEU A 113 0.93 5.70 -7.43
C LEU A 113 2.15 5.34 -8.28
N SER A 114 3.12 4.62 -7.72
CA SER A 114 4.29 4.14 -8.46
C SER A 114 3.90 3.29 -9.66
N GLU A 115 2.99 2.33 -9.45
CA GLU A 115 2.55 1.43 -10.51
C GLU A 115 1.69 2.13 -11.57
N ALA A 116 0.95 3.18 -11.19
CA ALA A 116 0.12 3.95 -12.11
C ALA A 116 0.92 4.93 -12.97
N LEU A 117 2.01 5.52 -12.44
CA LEU A 117 2.75 6.56 -13.18
C LEU A 117 3.76 5.98 -14.17
N ASP A 118 4.54 4.97 -13.77
CA ASP A 118 5.57 4.39 -14.64
C ASP A 118 5.74 2.85 -14.47
N GLY A 119 4.84 2.25 -13.70
CA GLY A 119 4.84 0.82 -13.41
C GLY A 119 4.00 -0.03 -14.36
N ALA A 120 3.37 -1.06 -13.80
CA ALA A 120 2.56 -2.03 -14.54
C ALA A 120 1.24 -1.45 -15.05
N ALA A 121 0.78 -0.32 -14.49
CA ALA A 121 -0.47 0.35 -14.84
C ALA A 121 -0.25 1.70 -15.53
N ALA A 122 0.96 1.95 -16.07
CA ALA A 122 1.25 3.20 -16.75
C ALA A 122 0.30 3.43 -17.95
N GLY A 123 -0.33 4.61 -17.98
CA GLY A 123 -1.28 4.97 -19.02
C GLY A 123 -2.75 4.63 -18.74
N CYS A 124 -3.05 3.92 -17.64
CA CYS A 124 -4.43 3.64 -17.21
C CYS A 124 -5.03 4.81 -16.43
N GLY A 125 -6.31 5.10 -16.66
CA GLY A 125 -7.03 6.20 -16.02
C GLY A 125 -7.46 5.85 -14.59
N VAL A 126 -7.93 4.62 -14.35
CA VAL A 126 -8.36 4.14 -13.02
C VAL A 126 -7.58 2.90 -12.65
N VAL A 127 -6.77 3.01 -11.61
CA VAL A 127 -5.86 1.96 -11.12
C VAL A 127 -6.18 1.62 -9.68
N PHE A 128 -6.25 0.33 -9.37
CA PHE A 128 -6.27 -0.17 -8.00
C PHE A 128 -5.01 -0.96 -7.70
N GLY A 129 -4.23 -0.49 -6.73
CA GLY A 129 -3.09 -1.24 -6.19
C GLY A 129 -3.51 -2.06 -4.97
N ALA A 130 -3.36 -3.37 -5.03
CA ALA A 130 -3.68 -4.28 -3.92
C ALA A 130 -2.41 -4.89 -3.34
N ILE A 131 -2.09 -4.60 -2.09
CA ILE A 131 -0.96 -5.21 -1.37
C ILE A 131 -1.48 -6.42 -0.59
N LEU A 132 -0.99 -7.60 -0.95
CA LEU A 132 -1.29 -8.88 -0.31
C LEU A 132 -0.05 -9.38 0.44
N GLY A 133 0.17 -8.85 1.64
CA GLY A 133 1.35 -9.11 2.47
C GLY A 133 0.99 -9.72 3.82
N THR A 134 1.62 -9.26 4.91
CA THR A 134 1.24 -9.59 6.29
C THR A 134 -0.19 -9.15 6.59
N GLY A 135 -0.60 -7.99 6.08
CA GLY A 135 -1.97 -7.52 6.02
C GLY A 135 -2.47 -7.41 4.57
N VAL A 136 -3.60 -6.74 4.40
CA VAL A 136 -4.19 -6.41 3.08
C VAL A 136 -4.42 -4.91 3.01
N GLY A 137 -3.63 -4.24 2.17
CA GLY A 137 -3.77 -2.82 1.88
C GLY A 137 -4.29 -2.57 0.47
N GLY A 138 -4.74 -1.35 0.21
CA GLY A 138 -5.13 -0.92 -1.13
C GLY A 138 -4.93 0.57 -1.35
N GLY A 139 -4.59 0.93 -2.57
CA GLY A 139 -4.47 2.31 -3.03
C GLY A 139 -5.25 2.52 -4.31
N ILE A 140 -5.85 3.69 -4.43
CA ILE A 140 -6.65 4.08 -5.60
C ILE A 140 -5.97 5.26 -6.28
N VAL A 141 -5.74 5.13 -7.59
CA VAL A 141 -5.22 6.22 -8.42
C VAL A 141 -6.19 6.48 -9.56
N VAL A 142 -6.59 7.73 -9.71
CA VAL A 142 -7.48 8.19 -10.79
C VAL A 142 -6.78 9.31 -11.54
N ASN A 143 -6.56 9.12 -12.84
CA ASN A 143 -5.87 10.08 -13.71
C ASN A 143 -4.51 10.54 -13.13
N GLY A 144 -3.72 9.59 -12.63
CA GLY A 144 -2.39 9.85 -12.06
C GLY A 144 -2.39 10.47 -10.65
N ALA A 145 -3.55 10.67 -10.02
CA ALA A 145 -3.67 11.23 -8.68
C ALA A 145 -4.24 10.23 -7.67
N VAL A 146 -3.63 10.17 -6.49
CA VAL A 146 -4.11 9.31 -5.39
C VAL A 146 -5.46 9.78 -4.88
N LEU A 147 -6.42 8.89 -4.76
CA LEU A 147 -7.71 9.13 -4.12
C LEU A 147 -7.63 8.85 -2.62
N ASN A 148 -7.26 9.85 -1.84
CA ASN A 148 -7.18 9.71 -0.38
C ASN A 148 -8.56 9.61 0.31
N GLY A 149 -9.60 10.19 -0.28
CA GLY A 149 -10.93 10.30 0.33
C GLY A 149 -11.02 11.36 1.43
N HIS A 150 -12.25 11.61 1.90
CA HIS A 150 -12.55 12.69 2.88
C HIS A 150 -11.89 12.46 4.24
N HIS A 151 -11.75 11.21 4.66
CA HIS A 151 -11.12 10.83 5.94
C HIS A 151 -9.67 10.35 5.79
N GLY A 152 -9.12 10.34 4.58
CA GLY A 152 -7.80 9.79 4.29
C GLY A 152 -7.72 8.26 4.35
N ILE A 153 -8.86 7.57 4.17
CA ILE A 153 -8.97 6.10 4.24
C ILE A 153 -9.42 5.47 2.91
N GLY A 154 -9.27 6.20 1.81
CA GLY A 154 -9.53 5.65 0.48
C GLY A 154 -8.62 4.43 0.23
N GLY A 155 -9.20 3.30 -0.17
CA GLY A 155 -8.45 2.07 -0.39
C GLY A 155 -8.38 1.10 0.80
N GLU A 156 -8.97 1.39 1.96
CA GLU A 156 -9.01 0.50 3.15
C GLU A 156 -9.95 -0.72 2.97
N TRP A 157 -9.91 -1.34 1.80
CA TRP A 157 -10.75 -2.49 1.43
C TRP A 157 -10.49 -3.73 2.26
N GLY A 158 -9.26 -3.89 2.76
CA GLY A 158 -8.85 -5.00 3.62
C GLY A 158 -9.66 -5.10 4.92
N HIS A 159 -10.25 -3.98 5.38
CA HIS A 159 -11.09 -3.90 6.57
C HIS A 159 -12.59 -3.89 6.30
N THR A 160 -13.01 -4.18 5.06
CA THR A 160 -14.40 -4.51 4.74
C THR A 160 -14.64 -6.03 4.89
N PRO A 161 -15.88 -6.48 5.18
CA PRO A 161 -16.15 -7.91 5.27
C PRO A 161 -15.97 -8.58 3.90
N LEU A 162 -15.50 -9.85 3.92
CA LEU A 162 -15.42 -10.65 2.70
C LEU A 162 -16.83 -10.79 2.08
N PRO A 163 -17.03 -10.42 0.81
CA PRO A 163 -18.34 -10.58 0.16
C PRO A 163 -18.75 -12.05 0.05
N TRP A 164 -20.06 -12.30 0.08
CA TRP A 164 -20.66 -13.63 -0.12
C TRP A 164 -19.99 -14.73 0.70
N MET A 165 -19.74 -14.46 2.00
CA MET A 165 -19.24 -15.49 2.90
C MET A 165 -20.15 -16.71 2.88
N THR A 166 -19.54 -17.90 2.78
CA THR A 166 -20.27 -19.14 2.97
C THR A 166 -20.73 -19.30 4.41
N ARG A 167 -21.58 -20.28 4.68
CA ARG A 167 -22.02 -20.58 6.05
C ARG A 167 -20.86 -20.94 6.98
N GLU A 168 -19.86 -21.64 6.46
CA GLU A 168 -18.66 -22.06 7.17
C GLU A 168 -17.67 -20.89 7.41
N GLU A 169 -17.73 -19.89 6.57
CA GLU A 169 -16.90 -18.67 6.72
C GLU A 169 -17.47 -17.66 7.70
N HIS A 170 -18.80 -17.67 7.92
CA HIS A 170 -19.47 -16.72 8.80
C HIS A 170 -19.36 -17.13 10.28
N PRO A 171 -19.10 -16.18 11.24
CA PRO A 171 -18.91 -14.73 11.09
C PRO A 171 -17.47 -14.30 10.77
N GLY A 172 -16.58 -15.25 10.49
CA GLY A 172 -15.18 -15.03 10.18
C GLY A 172 -14.28 -14.75 11.37
N PRO A 173 -12.95 -14.79 11.17
CA PRO A 173 -11.98 -14.51 12.20
C PRO A 173 -12.03 -13.06 12.69
N MET A 174 -11.57 -12.84 13.92
CA MET A 174 -11.41 -11.51 14.48
C MET A 174 -10.28 -10.77 13.76
N CYS A 175 -10.52 -9.53 13.35
CA CYS A 175 -9.53 -8.64 12.75
C CYS A 175 -8.99 -7.66 13.80
N ASN A 176 -7.76 -7.20 13.60
CA ASN A 176 -7.11 -6.19 14.44
C ASN A 176 -7.89 -4.87 14.50
N CYS A 177 -8.73 -4.57 13.49
CA CYS A 177 -9.63 -3.42 13.51
C CYS A 177 -10.85 -3.57 14.44
N GLY A 178 -10.97 -4.68 15.19
CA GLY A 178 -12.06 -4.97 16.11
C GLY A 178 -13.32 -5.57 15.47
N ARG A 179 -13.32 -5.80 14.15
CA ARG A 179 -14.44 -6.42 13.42
C ARG A 179 -14.11 -7.86 13.06
N ARG A 180 -15.14 -8.63 12.63
CA ARG A 180 -14.97 -10.01 12.16
C ARG A 180 -15.12 -10.11 10.66
N GLY A 181 -14.43 -11.09 10.07
CA GLY A 181 -14.60 -11.47 8.67
C GLY A 181 -14.04 -10.48 7.67
N CYS A 182 -13.17 -9.56 8.08
CA CYS A 182 -12.51 -8.63 7.17
C CYS A 182 -11.73 -9.37 6.07
N ILE A 183 -11.67 -8.81 4.87
CA ILE A 183 -10.92 -9.34 3.71
C ILE A 183 -9.49 -9.70 4.10
N GLU A 184 -8.83 -8.90 4.93
CA GLU A 184 -7.48 -9.17 5.44
C GLU A 184 -7.34 -10.55 6.09
N GLN A 185 -8.35 -10.99 6.83
CA GLN A 185 -8.33 -12.28 7.53
C GLN A 185 -8.40 -13.48 6.56
N TRP A 186 -8.73 -13.25 5.29
CA TRP A 186 -8.92 -14.25 4.25
C TRP A 186 -7.90 -14.15 3.12
N CYS A 187 -7.42 -12.93 2.82
CA CYS A 187 -6.59 -12.64 1.66
C CYS A 187 -5.16 -12.18 1.99
N SER A 188 -4.74 -12.22 3.27
CA SER A 188 -3.34 -11.95 3.65
C SER A 188 -2.45 -13.18 3.46
N GLY A 189 -1.12 -12.98 3.49
CA GLY A 189 -0.14 -14.07 3.47
C GLY A 189 -0.32 -15.08 4.60
N PRO A 190 -0.48 -14.64 5.88
CA PRO A 190 -0.85 -15.52 6.98
C PRO A 190 -2.14 -16.33 6.74
N ALA A 191 -3.13 -15.74 6.08
CA ALA A 191 -4.36 -16.45 5.71
C ALA A 191 -4.09 -17.57 4.70
N LEU A 192 -3.30 -17.32 3.66
CA LEU A 192 -2.90 -18.33 2.70
C LEU A 192 -2.07 -19.44 3.37
N ALA A 193 -1.12 -19.08 4.24
CA ALA A 193 -0.29 -20.05 4.95
C ALA A 193 -1.14 -20.98 5.85
N ARG A 194 -2.16 -20.43 6.52
CA ARG A 194 -3.13 -21.20 7.32
C ARG A 194 -3.92 -22.20 6.48
N GLU A 195 -4.39 -21.79 5.29
CA GLU A 195 -5.10 -22.70 4.38
C GLU A 195 -4.17 -23.82 3.86
N LYS A 196 -2.92 -23.48 3.51
CA LYS A 196 -1.91 -24.47 3.07
C LYS A 196 -1.65 -25.53 4.15
N GLY A 197 -1.53 -25.12 5.39
CA GLY A 197 -1.37 -26.04 6.52
C GLY A 197 -2.58 -26.95 6.77
N ALA A 198 -3.80 -26.48 6.44
CA ALA A 198 -5.03 -27.24 6.65
C ALA A 198 -5.40 -28.18 5.48
N ARG A 199 -5.07 -27.81 4.24
CA ARG A 199 -5.63 -28.45 3.03
C ARG A 199 -4.59 -28.95 2.02
N GLY A 200 -3.31 -28.60 2.18
CA GLY A 200 -2.28 -28.75 1.14
C GLY A 200 -2.34 -27.65 0.08
N ASP A 201 -1.30 -27.55 -0.73
CA ASP A 201 -1.03 -26.37 -1.59
C ASP A 201 -2.12 -26.10 -2.62
N ASP A 202 -2.53 -27.09 -3.40
CA ASP A 202 -3.45 -26.88 -4.53
C ASP A 202 -4.87 -26.54 -4.06
N GLN A 203 -5.39 -27.26 -3.06
CA GLN A 203 -6.71 -26.98 -2.52
C GLN A 203 -6.75 -25.63 -1.78
N ALA A 204 -5.70 -25.32 -1.03
CA ALA A 204 -5.57 -24.04 -0.35
C ALA A 204 -5.57 -22.87 -1.33
N LEU A 205 -4.84 -23.01 -2.43
CA LEU A 205 -4.78 -21.97 -3.44
C LEU A 205 -6.10 -21.79 -4.17
N ALA A 206 -6.84 -22.86 -4.46
CA ALA A 206 -8.17 -22.77 -5.07
C ALA A 206 -9.16 -22.01 -4.16
N VAL A 207 -9.17 -22.31 -2.85
CA VAL A 207 -9.99 -21.60 -1.86
C VAL A 207 -9.56 -20.14 -1.75
N TYR A 208 -8.26 -19.89 -1.71
CA TYR A 208 -7.72 -18.53 -1.64
C TYR A 208 -8.07 -17.70 -2.89
N ALA A 209 -7.95 -18.29 -4.09
CA ALA A 209 -8.28 -17.62 -5.34
C ALA A 209 -9.77 -17.23 -5.41
N ASP A 210 -10.67 -18.09 -4.93
CA ASP A 210 -12.09 -17.78 -4.85
C ASP A 210 -12.35 -16.61 -3.89
N ARG A 211 -11.75 -16.61 -2.70
CA ARG A 211 -11.87 -15.51 -1.74
C ARG A 211 -11.31 -14.20 -2.29
N LEU A 212 -10.15 -14.26 -2.98
CA LEU A 212 -9.56 -13.09 -3.61
C LEU A 212 -10.45 -12.57 -4.75
N ALA A 213 -11.04 -13.43 -5.56
CA ALA A 213 -11.98 -13.02 -6.61
C ALA A 213 -13.22 -12.33 -6.03
N ARG A 214 -13.79 -12.85 -4.94
CA ARG A 214 -14.90 -12.20 -4.21
C ARG A 214 -14.46 -10.83 -3.65
N ALA A 215 -13.30 -10.75 -3.06
CA ALA A 215 -12.77 -9.49 -2.51
C ALA A 215 -12.52 -8.46 -3.62
N LEU A 216 -11.89 -8.85 -4.73
CA LEU A 216 -11.62 -7.95 -5.85
C LEU A 216 -12.89 -7.54 -6.61
N SER A 217 -13.93 -8.39 -6.65
CA SER A 217 -15.21 -8.02 -7.26
C SER A 217 -15.89 -6.86 -6.52
N LEU A 218 -15.67 -6.69 -5.21
CA LEU A 218 -16.10 -5.51 -4.48
C LEU A 218 -15.46 -4.24 -5.06
N VAL A 219 -14.15 -4.28 -5.31
CA VAL A 219 -13.41 -3.17 -5.90
C VAL A 219 -13.91 -2.88 -7.32
N ILE A 220 -14.07 -3.93 -8.14
CA ILE A 220 -14.53 -3.78 -9.52
C ILE A 220 -15.94 -3.20 -9.56
N ASN A 221 -16.87 -3.71 -8.75
CA ASN A 221 -18.25 -3.23 -8.71
C ASN A 221 -18.42 -1.78 -8.21
N PHE A 222 -17.44 -1.24 -7.46
CA PHE A 222 -17.51 0.13 -6.93
C PHE A 222 -16.64 1.13 -7.70
N LEU A 223 -15.50 0.70 -8.21
CA LEU A 223 -14.50 1.59 -8.78
C LEU A 223 -14.36 1.42 -10.29
N ASP A 224 -14.72 0.24 -10.81
CA ASP A 224 -14.59 -0.16 -12.22
C ASP A 224 -13.19 0.15 -12.79
N PRO A 225 -12.10 -0.35 -12.16
CA PRO A 225 -10.75 -0.01 -12.58
C PRO A 225 -10.37 -0.75 -13.87
N GLU A 226 -9.59 -0.09 -14.73
CA GLU A 226 -9.02 -0.72 -15.92
C GLU A 226 -8.04 -1.85 -15.54
N ILE A 227 -7.33 -1.64 -14.42
CA ILE A 227 -6.27 -2.55 -13.98
C ILE A 227 -6.18 -2.63 -12.45
N ILE A 228 -5.93 -3.84 -11.96
CA ILE A 228 -5.58 -4.13 -10.58
C ILE A 228 -4.14 -4.64 -10.54
N VAL A 229 -3.26 -3.94 -9.84
CA VAL A 229 -1.86 -4.34 -9.65
C VAL A 229 -1.71 -5.03 -8.31
N LEU A 230 -1.23 -6.27 -8.30
CA LEU A 230 -0.99 -7.03 -7.07
C LEU A 230 0.46 -6.86 -6.60
N GLY A 231 0.62 -6.46 -5.34
CA GLY A 231 1.89 -6.38 -4.62
C GLY A 231 1.90 -7.24 -3.35
N GLY A 232 3.01 -7.21 -2.63
CA GLY A 232 3.23 -8.01 -1.43
C GLY A 232 3.62 -9.46 -1.70
N GLY A 233 3.88 -10.23 -0.64
CA GLY A 233 4.44 -11.57 -0.76
C GLY A 233 3.57 -12.57 -1.52
N VAL A 234 2.24 -12.44 -1.42
CA VAL A 234 1.28 -13.34 -2.10
C VAL A 234 1.24 -13.10 -3.61
N SER A 235 1.53 -11.90 -4.08
CA SER A 235 1.58 -11.58 -5.51
C SER A 235 2.62 -12.40 -6.30
N ARG A 236 3.54 -13.07 -5.61
CA ARG A 236 4.52 -13.98 -6.23
C ARG A 236 3.92 -15.33 -6.64
N GLU A 237 2.72 -15.66 -6.18
CA GLU A 237 2.01 -16.90 -6.57
C GLU A 237 1.39 -16.73 -7.96
N GLN A 238 2.12 -17.19 -8.98
CA GLN A 238 1.78 -16.98 -10.39
C GLN A 238 0.43 -17.59 -10.79
N ARG A 239 0.00 -18.65 -10.13
CA ARG A 239 -1.28 -19.32 -10.43
C ARG A 239 -2.50 -18.43 -10.17
N LEU A 240 -2.38 -17.41 -9.31
CA LEU A 240 -3.47 -16.46 -9.05
C LEU A 240 -3.84 -15.64 -10.28
N TYR A 241 -2.86 -15.28 -11.12
CA TYR A 241 -3.10 -14.49 -12.34
C TYR A 241 -3.87 -15.25 -13.43
N ALA A 242 -3.86 -16.57 -13.38
CA ALA A 242 -4.68 -17.40 -14.25
C ALA A 242 -6.06 -17.73 -13.62
N SER A 243 -6.09 -18.03 -12.31
CA SER A 243 -7.31 -18.54 -11.66
C SER A 243 -8.28 -17.44 -11.26
N VAL A 244 -7.80 -16.31 -10.74
CA VAL A 244 -8.67 -15.22 -10.24
C VAL A 244 -9.52 -14.60 -11.36
N PRO A 245 -8.97 -14.22 -12.54
CA PRO A 245 -9.79 -13.68 -13.64
C PRO A 245 -10.92 -14.61 -14.08
N GLN A 246 -10.71 -15.92 -14.06
CA GLN A 246 -11.75 -16.92 -14.44
C GLN A 246 -12.90 -16.99 -13.43
N LEU A 247 -12.68 -16.56 -12.19
CA LEU A 247 -13.68 -16.57 -11.12
C LEU A 247 -14.46 -15.26 -11.04
N LEU A 248 -13.88 -14.13 -11.47
CA LEU A 248 -14.51 -12.80 -11.39
C LEU A 248 -15.91 -12.72 -12.00
N PRO A 249 -16.22 -13.31 -13.19
CA PRO A 249 -17.54 -13.24 -13.78
C PRO A 249 -18.68 -13.80 -12.90
N ARG A 250 -18.35 -14.58 -11.87
CA ARG A 250 -19.33 -15.08 -10.91
C ARG A 250 -19.80 -14.03 -9.91
N TYR A 251 -19.01 -12.97 -9.71
CA TYR A 251 -19.15 -12.01 -8.61
C TYR A 251 -19.26 -10.56 -9.07
N VAL A 252 -18.79 -10.26 -10.27
CA VAL A 252 -18.88 -8.91 -10.87
C VAL A 252 -20.23 -8.73 -11.52
N TYR A 253 -20.84 -7.56 -11.35
CA TYR A 253 -22.17 -7.25 -11.91
C TYR A 253 -22.18 -7.19 -13.46
N SER A 254 -21.04 -6.85 -14.07
CA SER A 254 -20.91 -6.82 -15.53
C SER A 254 -20.90 -8.23 -16.14
N PRO A 255 -21.60 -8.46 -17.26
CA PRO A 255 -21.53 -9.72 -18.00
C PRO A 255 -20.16 -9.97 -18.66
N VAL A 256 -19.36 -8.91 -18.80
CA VAL A 256 -17.98 -8.96 -19.32
C VAL A 256 -17.07 -8.25 -18.30
N VAL A 257 -15.98 -8.91 -17.92
CA VAL A 257 -14.99 -8.35 -16.99
C VAL A 257 -13.68 -8.17 -17.75
N GLU A 258 -13.34 -6.92 -18.05
CA GLU A 258 -12.13 -6.55 -18.79
C GLU A 258 -11.01 -6.02 -17.89
N THR A 259 -11.28 -5.84 -16.60
CA THR A 259 -10.28 -5.42 -15.60
C THR A 259 -9.09 -6.38 -15.61
N SER A 260 -7.91 -5.89 -15.96
CA SER A 260 -6.68 -6.68 -15.95
C SER A 260 -6.15 -6.87 -14.52
N ILE A 261 -5.66 -8.07 -14.19
CA ILE A 261 -4.95 -8.34 -12.93
C ILE A 261 -3.50 -8.67 -13.24
N VAL A 262 -2.57 -7.86 -12.76
CA VAL A 262 -1.14 -7.96 -13.12
C VAL A 262 -0.23 -7.88 -11.87
N PRO A 263 0.98 -8.46 -11.92
CA PRO A 263 1.98 -8.26 -10.87
C PRO A 263 2.57 -6.84 -10.93
N ALA A 264 3.02 -6.36 -9.79
CA ALA A 264 3.75 -5.10 -9.69
C ALA A 264 5.06 -5.15 -10.48
N LYS A 265 5.37 -4.09 -11.21
CA LYS A 265 6.61 -3.95 -12.00
C LYS A 265 7.83 -3.78 -11.11
N PHE A 266 7.72 -2.96 -10.06
CA PHE A 266 8.84 -2.63 -9.17
C PHE A 266 8.86 -3.45 -7.88
N GLY A 267 7.84 -4.27 -7.63
CA GLY A 267 7.76 -5.16 -6.47
C GLY A 267 7.89 -4.41 -5.13
N ASP A 268 8.84 -4.81 -4.29
CA ASP A 268 9.06 -4.21 -2.97
C ASP A 268 9.55 -2.74 -3.05
N ALA A 269 10.02 -2.26 -4.21
CA ALA A 269 10.48 -0.89 -4.39
C ALA A 269 9.34 0.10 -4.71
N SER A 270 8.14 -0.38 -5.04
CA SER A 270 7.02 0.50 -5.44
C SER A 270 6.61 1.48 -4.34
N GLY A 271 6.69 1.08 -3.06
CA GLY A 271 6.36 1.94 -1.91
C GLY A 271 7.24 3.20 -1.83
N VAL A 272 8.55 3.00 -1.73
CA VAL A 272 9.51 4.11 -1.61
C VAL A 272 9.56 4.96 -2.89
N ARG A 273 9.40 4.33 -4.07
CA ARG A 273 9.32 5.01 -5.36
C ARG A 273 8.08 5.89 -5.43
N GLY A 274 6.92 5.37 -5.08
CA GLY A 274 5.66 6.12 -5.05
C GLY A 274 5.66 7.25 -4.02
N ALA A 275 6.35 7.08 -2.90
CA ALA A 275 6.54 8.15 -1.94
C ALA A 275 7.29 9.34 -2.60
N ALA A 276 8.38 9.11 -3.34
CA ALA A 276 9.06 10.15 -4.09
C ALA A 276 8.15 10.82 -5.14
N MET A 277 7.23 10.06 -5.75
CA MET A 277 6.27 10.53 -6.76
C MET A 277 5.08 11.31 -6.20
N LEU A 278 4.96 11.48 -4.88
CA LEU A 278 4.02 12.44 -4.29
C LEU A 278 4.34 13.88 -4.71
N TRP A 279 5.55 14.12 -5.20
CA TRP A 279 5.97 15.34 -5.86
C TRP A 279 6.00 15.13 -7.37
N PRO A 280 5.30 15.99 -8.14
CA PRO A 280 5.34 15.91 -9.60
C PRO A 280 6.76 16.17 -10.12
N ALA A 281 7.05 15.61 -11.30
CA ALA A 281 8.31 15.84 -12.00
C ALA A 281 8.41 17.28 -12.53
#